data_413e647b6d12298a80f2c635542dfe88
#
_entry.id   413e647b6d12298a80f2c635542dfe88
#
_cell.length_a   1.000
_cell.length_b   1.000
_cell.length_c   1.000
_cell.angle_alpha   90.00
_cell.angle_beta   90.00
_cell.angle_gamma   90.00
#
_symmetry.space_group_name_H-M   'P 1'
#
loop_
_entity.id
_entity.type
_entity.pdbx_description
1 polymer ?
#
loop_
_entity_poly.entity_id
_entity_poly.type
_entity_poly.pdbx_seq_one_letter_code
_entity_poly.pdbx_strand_id
1 'polypeptide(L)'
;MRLGLLYSGGKDSTLAALLVERFYDVTLVTAHFGVTDEHEHAERAAESAGFEFRTLELDREVADEAAERMREDGYPRNGIQHVHEEALEAVAALDFDAVADGTRRDDRVPTVSRAQAQSLEDRHGVDYLSPLAGFGRGAVDRLVDAELDVEVGPSEEIPRADYEAELRAILREEHGEDAIREVFPDHDQTYVHGLRE
;
A
#
# COMPACT_ATOMS: atom_id res chain seq x y z
N MET A 1 -7.92 16.12 13.41
CA MET A 1 -6.85 16.13 12.38
C MET A 1 -7.22 15.10 11.33
N ARG A 2 -7.19 15.48 10.06
CA ARG A 2 -7.51 14.58 8.93
C ARG A 2 -6.24 13.84 8.52
N LEU A 3 -6.35 12.55 8.34
CA LEU A 3 -5.23 11.69 7.98
C LEU A 3 -5.56 10.92 6.70
N GLY A 4 -4.67 11.02 5.70
CA GLY A 4 -4.69 10.17 4.52
C GLY A 4 -3.77 8.97 4.72
N LEU A 5 -4.30 7.74 4.66
CA LEU A 5 -3.54 6.53 4.84
C LEU A 5 -3.47 5.74 3.53
N LEU A 6 -2.24 5.50 3.01
CA LEU A 6 -2.05 4.63 1.85
C LEU A 6 -2.57 3.23 2.12
N TYR A 7 -3.47 2.75 1.26
CA TYR A 7 -4.28 1.57 1.50
C TYR A 7 -4.29 0.61 0.32
N SER A 8 -4.10 -0.67 0.60
CA SER A 8 -4.07 -1.75 -0.39
C SER A 8 -5.18 -2.80 -0.22
N GLY A 9 -6.09 -2.63 0.77
CA GLY A 9 -7.05 -3.66 1.15
C GLY A 9 -6.46 -4.81 1.98
N GLY A 10 -5.14 -4.77 2.24
CA GLY A 10 -4.43 -5.78 3.01
C GLY A 10 -4.48 -5.54 4.52
N LYS A 11 -4.13 -6.58 5.28
CA LYS A 11 -4.21 -6.59 6.76
C LYS A 11 -3.38 -5.51 7.46
N ASP A 12 -2.20 -5.18 6.92
CA ASP A 12 -1.27 -4.27 7.59
C ASP A 12 -1.75 -2.82 7.49
N SER A 13 -2.20 -2.37 6.31
CA SER A 13 -2.77 -1.04 6.14
C SER A 13 -4.11 -0.88 6.87
N THR A 14 -4.95 -1.92 6.92
CA THR A 14 -6.19 -1.90 7.70
C THR A 14 -5.90 -1.82 9.21
N LEU A 15 -4.96 -2.61 9.73
CA LEU A 15 -4.56 -2.53 11.13
C LEU A 15 -3.96 -1.17 11.47
N ALA A 16 -3.15 -0.59 10.59
CA ALA A 16 -2.60 0.76 10.76
C ALA A 16 -3.71 1.80 10.93
N ALA A 17 -4.77 1.74 10.11
CA ALA A 17 -5.93 2.61 10.22
C ALA A 17 -6.64 2.47 11.56
N LEU A 18 -6.95 1.25 12.01
CA LEU A 18 -7.57 0.97 13.31
C LEU A 18 -6.77 1.50 14.50
N LEU A 19 -5.44 1.47 14.43
CA LEU A 19 -4.59 1.96 15.51
C LEU A 19 -4.63 3.48 15.66
N VAL A 20 -4.89 4.22 14.57
CA VAL A 20 -4.85 5.69 14.57
C VAL A 20 -6.23 6.34 14.54
N GLU A 21 -7.32 5.61 14.26
CA GLU A 21 -8.69 6.14 14.15
C GLU A 21 -9.18 6.88 15.40
N ARG A 22 -8.64 6.53 16.57
CA ARG A 22 -9.01 7.22 17.83
C ARG A 22 -8.43 8.63 17.94
N PHE A 23 -7.46 8.97 17.12
CA PHE A 23 -6.71 10.23 17.17
C PHE A 23 -6.93 11.06 15.92
N TYR A 24 -7.28 10.43 14.80
CA TYR A 24 -7.40 11.03 13.48
C TYR A 24 -8.73 10.69 12.83
N ASP A 25 -9.19 11.60 12.00
CA ASP A 25 -10.25 11.37 11.03
C ASP A 25 -9.60 10.76 9.79
N VAL A 26 -9.72 9.44 9.66
CA VAL A 26 -8.95 8.64 8.71
C VAL A 26 -9.70 8.49 7.39
N THR A 27 -9.05 8.86 6.30
CA THR A 27 -9.46 8.52 4.93
C THR A 27 -8.45 7.54 4.35
N LEU A 28 -8.89 6.36 3.93
CA LEU A 28 -8.06 5.39 3.23
C LEU A 28 -7.89 5.81 1.77
N VAL A 29 -6.65 5.83 1.27
CA VAL A 29 -6.33 6.31 -0.07
C VAL A 29 -5.60 5.22 -0.84
N THR A 30 -6.21 4.70 -1.92
CA THR A 30 -5.54 3.78 -2.83
C THR A 30 -5.01 4.53 -4.04
N ALA A 31 -3.68 4.52 -4.18
CA ALA A 31 -3.01 5.04 -5.36
C ALA A 31 -3.01 3.98 -6.46
N HIS A 32 -3.36 4.38 -7.69
CA HIS A 32 -3.44 3.50 -8.86
C HIS A 32 -3.00 4.25 -10.13
N PHE A 33 -2.78 3.52 -11.22
CA PHE A 33 -2.38 4.09 -12.51
C PHE A 33 -3.48 4.01 -13.58
N GLY A 34 -4.67 3.54 -13.22
CA GLY A 34 -5.78 3.36 -14.15
C GLY A 34 -5.55 2.25 -15.18
N VAL A 35 -4.67 1.30 -14.89
CA VAL A 35 -4.37 0.15 -15.78
C VAL A 35 -5.34 -0.99 -15.55
N THR A 36 -5.76 -1.19 -14.30
CA THR A 36 -6.74 -2.19 -13.90
C THR A 36 -7.79 -1.58 -12.95
N ASP A 37 -8.91 -2.31 -12.76
CA ASP A 37 -9.97 -1.91 -11.82
C ASP A 37 -9.75 -2.53 -10.41
N GLU A 38 -8.57 -3.04 -10.12
CA GLU A 38 -8.30 -3.74 -8.85
C GLU A 38 -8.37 -2.85 -7.62
N HIS A 39 -8.28 -1.52 -7.76
CA HIS A 39 -8.55 -0.55 -6.69
C HIS A 39 -9.97 -0.69 -6.09
N GLU A 40 -10.95 -1.25 -6.84
CA GLU A 40 -12.27 -1.57 -6.31
C GLU A 40 -12.23 -2.62 -5.19
N HIS A 41 -11.20 -3.47 -5.14
CA HIS A 41 -11.02 -4.41 -4.03
C HIS A 41 -10.68 -3.68 -2.73
N ALA A 42 -9.84 -2.64 -2.80
CA ALA A 42 -9.53 -1.81 -1.64
C ALA A 42 -10.77 -1.02 -1.18
N GLU A 43 -11.59 -0.50 -2.09
CA GLU A 43 -12.84 0.19 -1.75
C GLU A 43 -13.75 -0.73 -0.94
N ARG A 44 -14.01 -1.95 -1.41
CA ARG A 44 -14.84 -2.93 -0.69
C ARG A 44 -14.28 -3.30 0.69
N ALA A 45 -12.96 -3.46 0.80
CA ALA A 45 -12.31 -3.73 2.08
C ALA A 45 -12.42 -2.55 3.04
N ALA A 46 -12.27 -1.31 2.55
CA ALA A 46 -12.44 -0.08 3.32
C ALA A 46 -13.86 0.10 3.84
N GLU A 47 -14.87 -0.10 2.97
CA GLU A 47 -16.29 -0.08 3.33
C GLU A 47 -16.62 -1.12 4.41
N SER A 48 -16.10 -2.35 4.26
CA SER A 48 -16.31 -3.44 5.22
C SER A 48 -15.65 -3.15 6.58
N ALA A 49 -14.57 -2.38 6.59
CA ALA A 49 -13.90 -1.91 7.80
C ALA A 49 -14.47 -0.60 8.37
N GLY A 50 -15.42 0.04 7.67
CA GLY A 50 -16.12 1.22 8.13
C GLY A 50 -15.36 2.54 7.95
N PHE A 51 -14.39 2.60 7.06
CA PHE A 51 -13.59 3.80 6.79
C PHE A 51 -14.05 4.55 5.53
N GLU A 52 -13.84 5.86 5.52
CA GLU A 52 -13.91 6.64 4.29
C GLU A 52 -12.81 6.22 3.32
N PHE A 53 -13.13 6.20 2.02
CA PHE A 53 -12.24 5.73 0.97
C PHE A 53 -12.13 6.75 -0.17
N ARG A 54 -10.93 6.84 -0.76
CA ARG A 54 -10.65 7.62 -1.96
C ARG A 54 -9.66 6.89 -2.85
N THR A 55 -9.79 7.07 -4.16
CA THR A 55 -8.76 6.71 -5.12
C THR A 55 -7.90 7.93 -5.47
N LEU A 56 -6.66 7.69 -5.84
CA LEU A 56 -5.71 8.69 -6.32
C LEU A 56 -4.98 8.15 -7.55
N GLU A 57 -5.26 8.71 -8.70
CA GLU A 57 -4.59 8.34 -9.94
C GLU A 57 -3.19 8.99 -9.98
N LEU A 58 -2.17 8.16 -10.16
CA LEU A 58 -0.78 8.56 -10.36
C LEU A 58 -0.45 8.63 -11.86
N ASP A 59 0.60 9.39 -12.19
CA ASP A 59 1.08 9.47 -13.56
C ASP A 59 1.58 8.09 -14.03
N ARG A 60 1.14 7.69 -15.22
CA ARG A 60 1.54 6.44 -15.86
C ARG A 60 3.07 6.33 -16.02
N GLU A 61 3.76 7.45 -16.22
CA GLU A 61 5.22 7.49 -16.34
C GLU A 61 5.93 6.89 -15.10
N VAL A 62 5.37 7.10 -13.91
CA VAL A 62 5.88 6.48 -12.66
C VAL A 62 5.81 4.95 -12.73
N ALA A 63 4.71 4.41 -13.26
CA ALA A 63 4.56 2.96 -13.42
C ALA A 63 5.51 2.39 -14.46
N ASP A 64 5.66 3.06 -15.60
CA ASP A 64 6.56 2.65 -16.68
C ASP A 64 8.02 2.65 -16.21
N GLU A 65 8.45 3.70 -15.48
CA GLU A 65 9.78 3.75 -14.85
C GLU A 65 9.97 2.63 -13.80
N ALA A 66 8.96 2.34 -13.00
CA ALA A 66 9.02 1.28 -12.00
C ALA A 66 9.15 -0.10 -12.68
N ALA A 67 8.36 -0.36 -13.72
CA ALA A 67 8.40 -1.60 -14.48
C ALA A 67 9.78 -1.83 -15.14
N GLU A 68 10.35 -0.77 -15.75
CA GLU A 68 11.68 -0.87 -16.35
C GLU A 68 12.77 -1.15 -15.30
N ARG A 69 12.74 -0.48 -14.15
CA ARG A 69 13.67 -0.76 -13.03
C ARG A 69 13.56 -2.21 -12.55
N MET A 70 12.32 -2.73 -12.42
CA MET A 70 12.09 -4.12 -12.04
C MET A 70 12.66 -5.11 -13.05
N ARG A 71 12.48 -4.81 -14.33
CA ARG A 71 13.00 -5.63 -15.43
C ARG A 71 14.54 -5.66 -15.45
N GLU A 72 15.17 -4.50 -15.28
CA GLU A 72 16.64 -4.40 -15.23
C GLU A 72 17.23 -5.12 -14.01
N ASP A 73 16.58 -5.02 -12.87
CA ASP A 73 17.00 -5.64 -11.61
C ASP A 73 16.68 -7.15 -11.55
N GLY A 74 15.74 -7.65 -12.37
CA GLY A 74 15.17 -9.00 -12.23
C GLY A 74 14.48 -9.22 -10.88
N TYR A 75 13.99 -8.15 -10.24
CA TYR A 75 13.36 -8.19 -8.92
C TYR A 75 12.52 -6.94 -8.64
N PRO A 76 11.36 -7.03 -7.94
CA PRO A 76 10.40 -5.93 -7.86
C PRO A 76 10.77 -4.81 -6.88
N ARG A 77 11.78 -4.99 -6.05
CA ARG A 77 12.07 -4.14 -4.89
C ARG A 77 12.16 -2.65 -5.22
N ASN A 78 13.02 -2.29 -6.17
CA ASN A 78 13.31 -0.88 -6.45
C ASN A 78 12.13 -0.19 -7.16
N GLY A 79 11.37 -0.93 -7.97
CA GLY A 79 10.15 -0.42 -8.59
C GLY A 79 9.04 -0.18 -7.56
N ILE A 80 8.78 -1.16 -6.67
CA ILE A 80 7.81 -1.00 -5.57
C ILE A 80 8.18 0.19 -4.67
N GLN A 81 9.46 0.32 -4.31
CA GLN A 81 9.94 1.45 -3.50
C GLN A 81 9.66 2.79 -4.18
N HIS A 82 9.96 2.89 -5.48
CA HIS A 82 9.74 4.10 -6.27
C HIS A 82 8.26 4.49 -6.28
N VAL A 83 7.38 3.55 -6.63
CA VAL A 83 5.91 3.82 -6.64
C VAL A 83 5.41 4.24 -5.26
N HIS A 84 5.90 3.60 -4.19
CA HIS A 84 5.48 3.96 -2.83
C HIS A 84 5.88 5.38 -2.43
N GLU A 85 7.09 5.80 -2.81
CA GLU A 85 7.57 7.17 -2.57
C GLU A 85 6.70 8.19 -3.32
N GLU A 86 6.40 7.96 -4.59
CA GLU A 86 5.54 8.83 -5.40
C GLU A 86 4.10 8.86 -4.88
N ALA A 87 3.57 7.71 -4.44
CA ALA A 87 2.24 7.64 -3.84
C ALA A 87 2.15 8.43 -2.52
N LEU A 88 3.18 8.35 -1.66
CA LEU A 88 3.23 9.15 -0.42
C LEU A 88 3.29 10.65 -0.73
N GLU A 89 4.11 11.07 -1.70
CA GLU A 89 4.18 12.46 -2.16
C GLU A 89 2.82 12.95 -2.67
N ALA A 90 2.15 12.14 -3.47
CA ALA A 90 0.86 12.49 -4.04
C ALA A 90 -0.24 12.60 -2.96
N VAL A 91 -0.25 11.71 -1.95
CA VAL A 91 -1.19 11.81 -0.82
C VAL A 91 -0.86 13.01 0.06
N ALA A 92 0.42 13.30 0.31
CA ALA A 92 0.85 14.44 1.11
C ALA A 92 0.53 15.80 0.45
N ALA A 93 0.38 15.83 -0.87
CA ALA A 93 -0.06 17.01 -1.60
C ALA A 93 -1.58 17.28 -1.51
N LEU A 94 -2.36 16.33 -0.99
CA LEU A 94 -3.79 16.49 -0.73
C LEU A 94 -4.03 17.30 0.56
N ASP A 95 -5.30 17.66 0.80
CA ASP A 95 -5.71 18.45 1.97
C ASP A 95 -5.85 17.56 3.23
N PHE A 96 -4.73 16.99 3.71
CA PHE A 96 -4.61 16.27 4.97
C PHE A 96 -3.68 17.00 5.93
N ASP A 97 -3.88 16.79 7.23
CA ASP A 97 -2.98 17.29 8.28
C ASP A 97 -1.84 16.30 8.55
N ALA A 98 -2.08 15.02 8.22
CA ALA A 98 -1.12 13.93 8.39
C ALA A 98 -1.28 12.90 7.27
N VAL A 99 -0.20 12.14 7.00
CA VAL A 99 -0.19 11.01 6.08
C VAL A 99 0.40 9.79 6.75
N ALA A 100 -0.07 8.60 6.38
CA ALA A 100 0.39 7.34 6.95
C ALA A 100 0.45 6.22 5.92
N ASP A 101 1.15 5.16 6.27
CA ASP A 101 1.12 3.88 5.56
C ASP A 101 1.11 2.67 6.51
N GLY A 102 0.92 1.48 5.94
CA GLY A 102 0.91 0.21 6.66
C GLY A 102 2.29 -0.45 6.78
N THR A 103 3.39 0.27 6.54
CA THR A 103 4.73 -0.32 6.60
C THR A 103 5.11 -0.76 8.02
N ARG A 104 5.76 -1.93 8.09
CA ARG A 104 6.25 -2.50 9.36
C ARG A 104 7.74 -2.34 9.48
N ARG A 105 8.24 -2.42 10.70
CA ARG A 105 9.67 -2.37 11.02
C ARG A 105 10.51 -3.44 10.29
N ASP A 106 9.92 -4.60 10.00
CA ASP A 106 10.59 -5.76 9.40
C ASP A 106 10.31 -5.93 7.90
N ASP A 107 9.62 -4.99 7.27
CA ASP A 107 9.43 -4.99 5.83
C ASP A 107 10.75 -4.75 5.10
N ARG A 108 10.90 -5.42 3.98
CA ARG A 108 12.07 -5.22 3.10
C ARG A 108 11.82 -4.12 2.09
N VAL A 109 10.56 -3.99 1.66
CA VAL A 109 10.04 -2.99 0.74
C VAL A 109 8.50 -3.02 0.78
N PRO A 110 7.83 -1.86 0.71
CA PRO A 110 8.42 -0.52 0.79
C PRO A 110 8.92 -0.19 2.20
N THR A 111 9.81 0.78 2.29
CA THR A 111 10.31 1.33 3.56
C THR A 111 10.42 2.83 3.47
N VAL A 112 10.14 3.52 4.57
CA VAL A 112 10.32 4.98 4.69
C VAL A 112 11.36 5.26 5.75
N SER A 113 12.51 5.78 5.34
CA SER A 113 13.55 6.18 6.27
C SER A 113 13.16 7.48 6.99
N ARG A 114 13.77 7.73 8.17
CA ARG A 114 13.54 8.98 8.90
C ARG A 114 13.84 10.22 8.05
N ALA A 115 14.85 10.16 7.20
CA ALA A 115 15.22 11.29 6.35
C ALA A 115 14.16 11.55 5.26
N GLN A 116 13.59 10.50 4.68
CA GLN A 116 12.49 10.60 3.72
C GLN A 116 11.22 11.13 4.39
N ALA A 117 10.85 10.59 5.56
CA ALA A 117 9.72 11.08 6.34
C ALA A 117 9.86 12.59 6.65
N GLN A 118 10.98 13.02 7.20
CA GLN A 118 11.25 14.43 7.51
C GLN A 118 11.24 15.32 6.26
N SER A 119 11.77 14.83 5.14
CA SER A 119 11.74 15.55 3.87
C SER A 119 10.30 15.73 3.33
N LEU A 120 9.45 14.68 3.47
CA LEU A 120 8.04 14.74 3.11
C LEU A 120 7.29 15.77 3.98
N GLU A 121 7.47 15.69 5.31
CA GLU A 121 6.90 16.62 6.28
C GLU A 121 7.27 18.07 5.98
N ASP A 122 8.56 18.34 5.74
CA ASP A 122 9.07 19.69 5.46
C ASP A 122 8.52 20.28 4.14
N ARG A 123 8.32 19.42 3.11
CA ARG A 123 7.81 19.88 1.81
C ARG A 123 6.33 20.16 1.79
N HIS A 124 5.54 19.33 2.47
CA HIS A 124 4.08 19.38 2.40
C HIS A 124 3.43 20.00 3.64
N GLY A 125 4.17 20.15 4.74
CA GLY A 125 3.64 20.69 6.00
C GLY A 125 2.66 19.73 6.68
N VAL A 126 2.85 18.44 6.50
CA VAL A 126 2.06 17.35 7.09
C VAL A 126 2.89 16.55 8.10
N ASP A 127 2.26 15.84 9.02
CA ASP A 127 2.93 14.84 9.84
C ASP A 127 2.96 13.48 9.10
N TYR A 128 4.09 12.75 9.15
CA TYR A 128 4.16 11.38 8.63
C TYR A 128 4.10 10.36 9.77
N LEU A 129 3.23 9.34 9.61
CA LEU A 129 3.08 8.25 10.57
C LEU A 129 3.32 6.89 9.92
N SER A 130 4.07 6.03 10.62
CA SER A 130 4.12 4.59 10.36
C SER A 130 3.62 3.85 11.60
N PRO A 131 2.31 3.64 11.75
CA PRO A 131 1.69 3.15 12.99
C PRO A 131 2.20 1.78 13.44
N LEU A 132 2.62 0.93 12.50
CA LEU A 132 3.11 -0.42 12.78
C LEU A 132 4.60 -0.50 13.11
N ALA A 133 5.38 0.56 12.89
CA ALA A 133 6.84 0.56 13.09
C ALA A 133 7.29 0.25 14.53
N GLY A 134 6.44 0.55 15.51
CA GLY A 134 6.70 0.25 16.93
C GLY A 134 6.45 -1.20 17.34
N PHE A 135 5.80 -2.01 16.50
CA PHE A 135 5.37 -3.36 16.84
C PHE A 135 6.32 -4.40 16.24
N GLY A 136 6.53 -5.51 16.97
CA GLY A 136 7.16 -6.69 16.42
C GLY A 136 6.15 -7.56 15.66
N ARG A 137 6.61 -8.39 14.71
CA ARG A 137 5.78 -9.23 13.86
C ARG A 137 4.70 -10.02 14.64
N GLY A 138 5.09 -10.72 15.70
CA GLY A 138 4.13 -11.49 16.50
C GLY A 138 3.11 -10.65 17.28
N ALA A 139 3.32 -9.34 17.46
CA ALA A 139 2.30 -8.44 17.99
C ALA A 139 1.32 -8.02 16.89
N VAL A 140 1.83 -7.70 15.71
CA VAL A 140 0.99 -7.41 14.52
C VAL A 140 0.10 -8.62 14.20
N ASP A 141 0.67 -9.83 14.13
CA ASP A 141 -0.10 -11.04 13.83
C ASP A 141 -1.24 -11.26 14.84
N ARG A 142 -0.96 -11.09 16.16
CA ARG A 142 -2.02 -11.22 17.19
C ARG A 142 -3.09 -10.15 17.11
N LEU A 143 -2.74 -8.91 16.74
CA LEU A 143 -3.72 -7.84 16.56
C LEU A 143 -4.58 -8.11 15.32
N VAL A 144 -3.97 -8.53 14.22
CA VAL A 144 -4.70 -8.95 13.02
C VAL A 144 -5.67 -10.08 13.34
N ASP A 145 -5.21 -11.14 14.03
CA ASP A 145 -6.05 -12.26 14.43
C ASP A 145 -7.22 -11.87 15.35
N ALA A 146 -7.04 -10.83 16.15
CA ALA A 146 -8.08 -10.36 17.08
C ALA A 146 -9.11 -9.44 16.42
N GLU A 147 -8.67 -8.58 15.49
CA GLU A 147 -9.48 -7.46 15.00
C GLU A 147 -10.02 -7.67 13.58
N LEU A 148 -9.33 -8.49 12.73
CA LEU A 148 -9.61 -8.56 11.32
C LEU A 148 -10.07 -9.95 10.86
N ASP A 149 -11.05 -10.00 9.96
CA ASP A 149 -11.36 -11.17 9.16
C ASP A 149 -10.54 -11.10 7.87
N VAL A 150 -9.53 -11.98 7.76
CA VAL A 150 -8.49 -11.92 6.72
C VAL A 150 -8.44 -13.22 5.93
N GLU A 151 -8.49 -13.11 4.62
CA GLU A 151 -8.14 -14.16 3.69
C GLU A 151 -6.64 -14.09 3.36
N VAL A 152 -5.99 -15.25 3.33
CA VAL A 152 -4.55 -15.40 3.01
C VAL A 152 -4.41 -16.43 1.92
N GLY A 153 -3.65 -16.13 0.89
CA GLY A 153 -3.39 -17.06 -0.21
C GLY A 153 -2.37 -16.53 -1.20
N PRO A 154 -2.08 -17.31 -2.26
CA PRO A 154 -1.16 -16.91 -3.31
C PRO A 154 -1.55 -15.55 -3.91
N SER A 155 -0.57 -14.70 -4.16
CA SER A 155 -0.79 -13.34 -4.69
C SER A 155 -1.57 -13.31 -6.02
N GLU A 156 -1.60 -14.41 -6.75
CA GLU A 156 -2.32 -14.54 -8.02
C GLU A 156 -3.81 -14.91 -7.83
N GLU A 157 -4.20 -15.39 -6.64
CA GLU A 157 -5.54 -15.87 -6.34
C GLU A 157 -6.33 -14.93 -5.42
N ILE A 158 -5.62 -14.13 -4.60
CA ILE A 158 -6.22 -13.22 -3.63
C ILE A 158 -6.54 -11.87 -4.27
N PRO A 159 -7.73 -11.29 -4.03
CA PRO A 159 -8.03 -9.91 -4.40
C PRO A 159 -6.98 -8.95 -3.83
N ARG A 160 -6.51 -8.04 -4.63
CA ARG A 160 -5.49 -7.07 -4.22
C ARG A 160 -5.68 -5.74 -4.91
N ALA A 161 -5.21 -4.68 -4.29
CA ALA A 161 -5.18 -3.34 -4.85
C ALA A 161 -3.86 -2.65 -4.48
N ASP A 162 -2.79 -3.43 -4.44
CA ASP A 162 -1.45 -2.92 -4.27
C ASP A 162 -0.82 -2.58 -5.64
N TYR A 163 0.30 -1.90 -5.61
CA TYR A 163 1.02 -1.50 -6.83
C TYR A 163 1.44 -2.67 -7.69
N GLU A 164 1.65 -3.84 -7.09
CA GLU A 164 2.10 -5.04 -7.80
C GLU A 164 1.10 -5.47 -8.88
N ALA A 165 -0.20 -5.33 -8.60
CA ALA A 165 -1.25 -5.73 -9.53
C ALA A 165 -1.14 -5.02 -10.88
N GLU A 166 -1.05 -3.69 -10.86
CA GLU A 166 -0.94 -2.89 -12.07
C GLU A 166 0.44 -3.02 -12.73
N LEU A 167 1.53 -3.09 -11.94
CA LEU A 167 2.88 -3.29 -12.47
C LEU A 167 3.04 -4.65 -13.16
N ARG A 168 2.39 -5.70 -12.67
CA ARG A 168 2.30 -6.99 -13.36
C ARG A 168 1.54 -6.89 -14.68
N ALA A 169 0.46 -6.08 -14.72
CA ALA A 169 -0.31 -5.87 -15.94
C ALA A 169 0.53 -5.13 -17.00
N ILE A 170 1.27 -4.10 -16.60
CA ILE A 170 2.19 -3.34 -17.47
C ILE A 170 3.31 -4.25 -18.01
N LEU A 171 3.99 -4.99 -17.15
CA LEU A 171 5.04 -5.92 -17.57
C LEU A 171 4.51 -6.99 -18.53
N ARG A 172 3.29 -7.49 -18.30
CA ARG A 172 2.64 -8.43 -19.20
C ARG A 172 2.38 -7.83 -20.58
N GLU A 173 1.85 -6.61 -20.61
CA GLU A 173 1.53 -5.91 -21.85
C GLU A 173 2.79 -5.63 -22.70
N GLU A 174 3.87 -5.17 -22.06
CA GLU A 174 5.08 -4.72 -22.74
C GLU A 174 6.08 -5.84 -23.02
N HIS A 175 6.19 -6.83 -22.13
CA HIS A 175 7.26 -7.84 -22.18
C HIS A 175 6.76 -9.28 -22.13
N GLY A 176 5.45 -9.50 -21.99
CA GLY A 176 4.84 -10.83 -21.95
C GLY A 176 4.88 -11.51 -20.58
N GLU A 177 4.24 -12.68 -20.52
CA GLU A 177 4.03 -13.43 -19.25
C GLU A 177 5.33 -13.92 -18.59
N ASP A 178 6.37 -14.18 -19.37
CA ASP A 178 7.65 -14.65 -18.84
C ASP A 178 8.35 -13.57 -18.01
N ALA A 179 8.21 -12.29 -18.37
CA ALA A 179 8.78 -11.18 -17.61
C ALA A 179 8.22 -11.09 -16.18
N ILE A 180 6.94 -11.44 -15.98
CA ILE A 180 6.35 -11.47 -14.63
C ILE A 180 7.04 -12.51 -13.76
N ARG A 181 7.27 -13.73 -14.29
CA ARG A 181 7.90 -14.82 -13.55
C ARG A 181 9.38 -14.56 -13.25
N GLU A 182 10.04 -13.79 -14.11
CA GLU A 182 11.43 -13.37 -13.89
C GLU A 182 11.57 -12.32 -12.80
N VAL A 183 10.59 -11.43 -12.66
CA VAL A 183 10.60 -10.29 -11.74
C VAL A 183 9.97 -10.62 -10.38
N PHE A 184 8.79 -11.25 -10.39
CA PHE A 184 8.03 -11.45 -9.16
C PHE A 184 8.15 -12.89 -8.64
N PRO A 185 8.76 -13.08 -7.45
CA PRO A 185 8.75 -14.38 -6.79
C PRO A 185 7.35 -14.73 -6.28
N ASP A 186 7.05 -16.01 -6.18
CA ASP A 186 5.82 -16.49 -5.54
C ASP A 186 5.77 -16.03 -4.08
N HIS A 187 4.64 -15.49 -3.65
CA HIS A 187 4.40 -15.07 -2.27
C HIS A 187 2.91 -15.04 -1.95
N ASP A 188 2.58 -15.09 -0.66
CA ASP A 188 1.22 -14.95 -0.18
C ASP A 188 0.86 -13.47 0.00
N GLN A 189 -0.39 -13.16 -0.30
CA GLN A 189 -1.05 -11.88 -0.06
C GLN A 189 -2.18 -12.03 0.95
N THR A 190 -2.68 -10.90 1.42
CA THR A 190 -3.82 -10.85 2.35
C THR A 190 -4.89 -9.88 1.84
N TYR A 191 -6.14 -10.26 2.05
CA TYR A 191 -7.30 -9.42 1.79
C TYR A 191 -8.19 -9.36 3.01
N VAL A 192 -8.68 -8.17 3.38
CA VAL A 192 -9.55 -7.96 4.54
C VAL A 192 -11.01 -7.98 4.10
N HIS A 193 -11.79 -8.88 4.67
CA HIS A 193 -13.23 -8.98 4.46
C HIS A 193 -14.04 -8.11 5.43
N GLY A 194 -13.44 -7.68 6.54
CA GLY A 194 -14.05 -6.81 7.52
C GLY A 194 -13.41 -6.93 8.91
N LEU A 195 -14.09 -6.33 9.88
CA LEU A 195 -13.69 -6.42 11.29
C LEU A 195 -14.34 -7.63 11.95
N ARG A 196 -13.63 -8.23 12.91
CA ARG A 196 -14.22 -9.29 13.76
C ARG A 196 -15.13 -8.66 14.80
N GLU A 197 -16.28 -9.30 15.08
CA GLU A 197 -17.23 -8.92 16.15
C GLU A 197 -16.71 -9.30 17.56
#